data_18dded9ef846c979a7f4f338a5a56e2b
#
_entry.id   18dded9ef846c979a7f4f338a5a56e2b
#
_cell.length_a   1.000
_cell.length_b   1.000
_cell.length_c   1.000
_cell.angle_alpha   90.00
_cell.angle_beta   90.00
_cell.angle_gamma   90.00
#
_symmetry.space_group_name_H-M   'P 1'
#
loop_
_entity.id
_entity.type
_entity.pdbx_description
1 polymer ?
#
loop_
_entity_poly.entity_id
_entity_poly.type
_entity_poly.pdbx_seq_one_letter_code
_entity_poly.pdbx_strand_id
1 'polypeptide(L)'
;MSALPVDPHLYLVFLGVMAVMAVTPGPANLFSIATGMERGKTAVLIAVAGMNLATLVWFGGAALGLGALVSAFPEVFRWVAIAGALYVAWLGVSSIRSAFKPADAEVSTDGRTQLRRPAFVDGFLVQIANPKAVLFFTAVLPPFLDIDRPAAPQLALFAAAVIGMDVLTMSAYGLSGAVLARRMSEPRFRRAFGVFVGSLLLIASVLIVSRL
;
A
#
# COMPACT_ATOMS: atom_id res chain seq x y z
N MET A 1 -4.79 10.59 29.66
CA MET A 1 -5.28 9.62 28.65
C MET A 1 -5.30 10.34 27.32
N SER A 2 -4.59 9.85 26.31
CA SER A 2 -4.59 10.46 24.97
C SER A 2 -6.00 10.39 24.38
N ALA A 3 -6.47 11.51 23.77
CA ALA A 3 -7.78 11.55 23.10
C ALA A 3 -7.83 10.67 21.83
N LEU A 4 -6.70 10.15 21.38
CA LEU A 4 -6.59 9.29 20.21
C LEU A 4 -6.84 7.83 20.57
N PRO A 5 -7.51 7.05 19.69
CA PRO A 5 -7.78 5.62 19.90
C PRO A 5 -6.53 4.74 19.75
N VAL A 6 -5.39 5.31 19.40
CA VAL A 6 -4.10 4.64 19.16
C VAL A 6 -2.98 5.32 19.95
N ASP A 7 -1.86 4.64 20.14
CA ASP A 7 -0.62 5.27 20.61
C ASP A 7 -0.13 6.29 19.56
N PRO A 8 0.07 7.58 19.93
CA PRO A 8 0.47 8.62 18.98
C PRO A 8 1.82 8.33 18.29
N HIS A 9 2.78 7.73 19.01
CA HIS A 9 4.09 7.40 18.42
C HIS A 9 3.97 6.26 17.42
N LEU A 10 3.21 5.21 17.76
CA LEU A 10 2.92 4.11 16.84
C LEU A 10 2.17 4.59 15.61
N TYR A 11 1.23 5.52 15.78
CA TYR A 11 0.49 6.09 14.67
C TYR A 11 1.39 6.91 13.73
N LEU A 12 2.34 7.68 14.26
CA LEU A 12 3.33 8.39 13.43
C LEU A 12 4.22 7.42 12.64
N VAL A 13 4.68 6.33 13.27
CA VAL A 13 5.44 5.28 12.56
C VAL A 13 4.59 4.66 11.46
N PHE A 14 3.31 4.35 11.75
CA PHE A 14 2.36 3.85 10.76
C PHE A 14 2.20 4.80 9.58
N LEU A 15 2.01 6.10 9.84
CA LEU A 15 1.91 7.11 8.76
C LEU A 15 3.16 7.12 7.89
N GLY A 16 4.35 7.03 8.49
CA GLY A 16 5.61 6.94 7.76
C GLY A 16 5.69 5.69 6.87
N VAL A 17 5.36 4.51 7.42
CA VAL A 17 5.31 3.25 6.66
C VAL A 17 4.32 3.35 5.50
N MET A 18 3.11 3.86 5.79
CA MET A 18 2.07 4.01 4.78
C MET A 18 2.44 4.99 3.68
N ALA A 19 3.05 6.14 4.03
CA ALA A 19 3.50 7.10 3.03
C ALA A 19 4.51 6.46 2.07
N VAL A 20 5.48 5.72 2.61
CA VAL A 20 6.48 5.02 1.79
C VAL A 20 5.83 3.93 0.94
N MET A 21 4.94 3.13 1.53
CA MET A 21 4.21 2.10 0.79
C MET A 21 3.34 2.72 -0.31
N ALA A 22 2.60 3.79 -0.03
CA ALA A 22 1.73 4.45 -1.00
C ALA A 22 2.51 4.99 -2.19
N VAL A 23 3.68 5.60 -1.95
CA VAL A 23 4.55 6.15 -3.00
C VAL A 23 5.34 5.06 -3.74
N THR A 24 5.56 3.89 -3.13
CA THR A 24 6.24 2.78 -3.81
C THR A 24 5.38 2.25 -4.96
N PRO A 25 5.89 2.23 -6.22
CA PRO A 25 5.14 1.71 -7.34
C PRO A 25 4.73 0.24 -7.13
N GLY A 26 3.46 -0.03 -7.30
CA GLY A 26 2.88 -1.37 -7.23
C GLY A 26 1.80 -1.55 -8.29
N PRO A 27 1.14 -2.74 -8.35
CA PRO A 27 0.14 -3.03 -9.37
C PRO A 27 -0.96 -1.96 -9.51
N ALA A 28 -1.48 -1.44 -8.38
CA ALA A 28 -2.50 -0.39 -8.39
C ALA A 28 -1.98 0.94 -8.94
N ASN A 29 -0.74 1.33 -8.60
CA ASN A 29 -0.14 2.56 -9.12
C ASN A 29 0.14 2.45 -10.63
N LEU A 30 0.65 1.29 -11.09
CA LEU A 30 0.88 1.02 -12.52
C LEU A 30 -0.44 1.00 -13.29
N PHE A 31 -1.48 0.41 -12.72
CA PHE A 31 -2.83 0.45 -13.30
C PHE A 31 -3.37 1.88 -13.39
N SER A 32 -3.13 2.73 -12.38
CA SER A 32 -3.53 4.14 -12.43
C SER A 32 -2.80 4.89 -13.56
N ILE A 33 -1.49 4.63 -13.75
CA ILE A 33 -0.70 5.21 -14.86
C ILE A 33 -1.29 4.78 -16.21
N ALA A 34 -1.49 3.47 -16.41
CA ALA A 34 -2.05 2.93 -17.64
C ALA A 34 -3.45 3.50 -17.93
N THR A 35 -4.32 3.55 -16.90
CA THR A 35 -5.65 4.15 -17.01
C THR A 35 -5.58 5.62 -17.43
N GLY A 36 -4.65 6.39 -16.87
CA GLY A 36 -4.46 7.79 -17.23
C GLY A 36 -3.99 7.99 -18.67
N MET A 37 -3.11 7.12 -19.14
CA MET A 37 -2.59 7.15 -20.52
C MET A 37 -3.66 6.72 -21.55
N GLU A 38 -4.44 5.69 -21.23
CA GLU A 38 -5.36 5.07 -22.18
C GLU A 38 -6.78 5.66 -22.16
N ARG A 39 -7.26 6.05 -20.96
CA ARG A 39 -8.68 6.40 -20.71
C ARG A 39 -8.87 7.82 -20.17
N GLY A 40 -7.77 8.52 -19.87
CA GLY A 40 -7.77 9.91 -19.44
C GLY A 40 -8.11 10.13 -17.95
N LYS A 41 -8.08 11.40 -17.55
CA LYS A 41 -8.12 11.83 -16.13
C LYS A 41 -9.37 11.40 -15.38
N THR A 42 -10.54 11.50 -16.00
CA THR A 42 -11.83 11.12 -15.38
C THR A 42 -11.86 9.63 -15.05
N ALA A 43 -11.36 8.78 -15.96
CA ALA A 43 -11.29 7.35 -15.73
C ALA A 43 -10.35 7.00 -14.58
N VAL A 44 -9.25 7.74 -14.40
CA VAL A 44 -8.35 7.59 -13.24
C VAL A 44 -9.11 7.81 -11.94
N LEU A 45 -9.82 8.93 -11.80
CA LEU A 45 -10.53 9.25 -10.54
C LEU A 45 -11.62 8.22 -10.23
N ILE A 46 -12.33 7.74 -11.27
CA ILE A 46 -13.34 6.68 -11.14
C ILE A 46 -12.67 5.36 -10.72
N ALA A 47 -11.53 5.00 -11.31
CA ALA A 47 -10.78 3.80 -10.93
C ALA A 47 -10.23 3.89 -9.50
N VAL A 48 -9.71 5.06 -9.09
CA VAL A 48 -9.24 5.32 -7.72
C VAL A 48 -10.39 5.16 -6.71
N ALA A 49 -11.59 5.62 -7.03
CA ALA A 49 -12.75 5.38 -6.18
C ALA A 49 -13.06 3.88 -6.03
N GLY A 50 -12.98 3.10 -7.12
CA GLY A 50 -13.14 1.64 -7.08
C GLY A 50 -12.06 0.96 -6.24
N MET A 51 -10.79 1.36 -6.40
CA MET A 51 -9.67 0.84 -5.60
C MET A 51 -9.88 1.11 -4.10
N ASN A 52 -10.30 2.32 -3.74
CA ASN A 52 -10.54 2.66 -2.34
C ASN A 52 -11.76 1.95 -1.73
N LEU A 53 -12.79 1.65 -2.53
CA LEU A 53 -13.86 0.77 -2.07
C LEU A 53 -13.32 -0.63 -1.74
N ALA A 54 -12.44 -1.20 -2.53
CA ALA A 54 -11.79 -2.48 -2.22
C ALA A 54 -10.94 -2.39 -0.94
N THR A 55 -10.24 -1.28 -0.72
CA THR A 55 -9.50 -1.01 0.53
C THR A 55 -10.46 -0.98 1.74
N LEU A 56 -11.65 -0.38 1.61
CA LEU A 56 -12.69 -0.41 2.66
C LEU A 56 -13.21 -1.82 2.92
N VAL A 57 -13.38 -2.65 1.88
CA VAL A 57 -13.75 -4.06 2.05
C VAL A 57 -12.68 -4.81 2.85
N TRP A 58 -11.41 -4.57 2.58
CA TRP A 58 -10.31 -5.13 3.37
C TRP A 58 -10.34 -4.68 4.84
N PHE A 59 -10.58 -3.38 5.12
CA PHE A 59 -10.75 -2.88 6.50
C PHE A 59 -11.97 -3.50 7.18
N GLY A 60 -13.08 -3.69 6.46
CA GLY A 60 -14.25 -4.40 6.96
C GLY A 60 -13.94 -5.84 7.37
N GLY A 61 -13.23 -6.56 6.50
CA GLY A 61 -12.75 -7.91 6.80
C GLY A 61 -11.81 -7.94 8.02
N ALA A 62 -10.91 -6.98 8.11
CA ALA A 62 -10.02 -6.83 9.27
C ALA A 62 -10.81 -6.55 10.56
N ALA A 63 -11.82 -5.71 10.52
CA ALA A 63 -12.67 -5.42 11.67
C ALA A 63 -13.47 -6.64 12.17
N LEU A 64 -13.90 -7.50 11.25
CA LEU A 64 -14.64 -8.73 11.59
C LEU A 64 -13.74 -9.87 12.09
N GLY A 65 -12.50 -9.92 11.63
CA GLY A 65 -11.58 -11.04 11.90
C GLY A 65 -10.43 -10.72 12.86
N LEU A 66 -9.84 -9.54 12.77
CA LEU A 66 -8.63 -9.21 13.52
C LEU A 66 -8.89 -9.08 15.04
N GLY A 67 -9.98 -8.46 15.45
CA GLY A 67 -10.29 -8.28 16.88
C GLY A 67 -10.45 -9.62 17.62
N ALA A 68 -11.12 -10.57 16.99
CA ALA A 68 -11.27 -11.93 17.53
C ALA A 68 -9.94 -12.71 17.52
N LEU A 69 -9.13 -12.56 16.46
CA LEU A 69 -7.87 -13.25 16.31
C LEU A 69 -6.84 -12.76 17.35
N VAL A 70 -6.76 -11.44 17.54
CA VAL A 70 -5.81 -10.80 18.48
C VAL A 70 -6.11 -11.22 19.93
N SER A 71 -7.39 -11.21 20.32
CA SER A 71 -7.80 -11.58 21.69
C SER A 71 -7.68 -13.09 21.97
N ALA A 72 -7.91 -13.94 20.95
CA ALA A 72 -7.85 -15.39 21.11
C ALA A 72 -6.43 -15.96 21.01
N PHE A 73 -5.54 -15.33 20.25
CA PHE A 73 -4.23 -15.89 19.92
C PHE A 73 -3.11 -14.83 19.88
N PRO A 74 -2.69 -14.26 21.03
CA PRO A 74 -1.65 -13.22 21.11
C PRO A 74 -0.31 -13.64 20.48
N GLU A 75 0.08 -14.89 20.63
CA GLU A 75 1.31 -15.45 20.04
C GLU A 75 1.24 -15.49 18.50
N VAL A 76 0.07 -15.83 17.94
CA VAL A 76 -0.14 -15.79 16.48
C VAL A 76 0.04 -14.36 15.97
N PHE A 77 -0.47 -13.38 16.73
CA PHE A 77 -0.33 -11.97 16.38
C PHE A 77 1.14 -11.51 16.36
N ARG A 78 1.95 -11.97 17.34
CA ARG A 78 3.39 -11.70 17.36
C ARG A 78 4.10 -12.27 16.13
N TRP A 79 3.79 -13.50 15.71
CA TRP A 79 4.35 -14.10 14.49
C TRP A 79 3.89 -13.37 13.22
N VAL A 80 2.65 -12.95 13.15
CA VAL A 80 2.13 -12.13 12.07
C VAL A 80 2.86 -10.78 11.99
N ALA A 81 3.15 -10.15 13.13
CA ALA A 81 3.91 -8.91 13.21
C ALA A 81 5.35 -9.07 12.71
N ILE A 82 6.02 -10.18 13.09
CA ILE A 82 7.36 -10.52 12.59
C ILE A 82 7.32 -10.72 11.07
N ALA A 83 6.35 -11.50 10.57
CA ALA A 83 6.17 -11.71 9.14
C ALA A 83 5.94 -10.39 8.37
N GLY A 84 5.16 -9.47 8.97
CA GLY A 84 4.94 -8.12 8.43
C GLY A 84 6.23 -7.31 8.32
N ALA A 85 7.03 -7.30 9.37
CA ALA A 85 8.32 -6.61 9.38
C ALA A 85 9.27 -7.19 8.32
N LEU A 86 9.37 -8.51 8.23
CA LEU A 86 10.18 -9.19 7.21
C LEU A 86 9.70 -8.86 5.79
N TYR A 87 8.38 -8.77 5.60
CA TYR A 87 7.82 -8.38 4.31
C TYR A 87 8.15 -6.93 3.94
N VAL A 88 8.04 -6.00 4.89
CA VAL A 88 8.44 -4.60 4.68
C VAL A 88 9.94 -4.52 4.34
N ALA A 89 10.79 -5.30 5.01
CA ALA A 89 12.20 -5.43 4.68
C ALA A 89 12.42 -5.96 3.26
N TRP A 90 11.69 -7.02 2.89
CA TRP A 90 11.75 -7.58 1.54
C TRP A 90 11.33 -6.57 0.47
N LEU A 91 10.27 -5.78 0.69
CA LEU A 91 9.86 -4.69 -0.19
C LEU A 91 10.99 -3.65 -0.33
N GLY A 92 11.64 -3.30 0.78
CA GLY A 92 12.78 -2.37 0.77
C GLY A 92 13.94 -2.88 -0.09
N VAL A 93 14.36 -4.13 0.15
CA VAL A 93 15.42 -4.78 -0.65
C VAL A 93 15.00 -4.91 -2.11
N SER A 94 13.75 -5.30 -2.38
CA SER A 94 13.21 -5.45 -3.74
C SER A 94 13.20 -4.12 -4.48
N SER A 95 12.80 -3.03 -3.83
CA SER A 95 12.81 -1.68 -4.40
C SER A 95 14.23 -1.26 -4.80
N ILE A 96 15.22 -1.49 -3.92
CA ILE A 96 16.63 -1.19 -4.21
C ILE A 96 17.11 -2.06 -5.39
N ARG A 97 16.86 -3.36 -5.37
CA ARG A 97 17.29 -4.27 -6.46
C ARG A 97 16.65 -3.89 -7.81
N SER A 98 15.37 -3.58 -7.84
CA SER A 98 14.66 -3.18 -9.06
C SER A 98 15.20 -1.85 -9.64
N ALA A 99 15.69 -0.96 -8.77
CA ALA A 99 16.30 0.29 -9.19
C ALA A 99 17.55 0.11 -10.08
N PHE A 100 18.24 -1.02 -9.97
CA PHE A 100 19.44 -1.34 -10.72
C PHE A 100 19.22 -2.28 -11.92
N LYS A 101 18.00 -2.82 -12.11
CA LYS A 101 17.68 -3.65 -13.27
C LYS A 101 17.54 -2.80 -14.54
N PRO A 102 17.84 -3.35 -15.75
CA PRO A 102 17.54 -2.70 -17.02
C PRO A 102 16.04 -2.37 -17.16
N ALA A 103 15.73 -1.30 -17.90
CA ALA A 103 14.36 -0.81 -18.05
C ALA A 103 13.44 -1.78 -18.80
N ASP A 104 14.01 -2.69 -19.59
CA ASP A 104 13.26 -3.56 -20.50
C ASP A 104 12.58 -4.76 -19.82
N ALA A 105 12.72 -4.91 -18.51
CA ALA A 105 12.29 -6.11 -17.81
C ALA A 105 10.87 -6.03 -17.16
N GLU A 106 10.19 -4.87 -17.16
CA GLU A 106 8.99 -4.71 -16.30
C GLU A 106 7.77 -4.02 -16.92
N VAL A 107 7.69 -3.81 -18.22
CA VAL A 107 6.44 -3.32 -18.83
C VAL A 107 5.89 -4.40 -19.78
N SER A 108 5.60 -5.56 -19.25
CA SER A 108 4.57 -6.41 -19.84
C SER A 108 3.19 -5.96 -19.34
N THR A 109 2.74 -4.83 -19.80
CA THR A 109 1.31 -4.63 -19.95
C THR A 109 0.89 -5.60 -21.04
N ASP A 110 0.44 -6.78 -20.62
CA ASP A 110 -0.22 -7.74 -21.50
C ASP A 110 -1.44 -7.01 -22.07
N GLY A 111 -1.26 -6.41 -23.26
CA GLY A 111 -2.24 -5.60 -23.97
C GLY A 111 -3.36 -6.46 -24.54
N ARG A 112 -3.93 -7.35 -23.72
CA ARG A 112 -5.14 -8.06 -24.05
C ARG A 112 -6.30 -7.09 -23.97
N THR A 113 -6.94 -6.88 -25.10
CA THR A 113 -8.28 -6.33 -25.29
C THR A 113 -9.26 -6.93 -24.28
N GLN A 114 -9.18 -6.45 -23.02
CA GLN A 114 -10.23 -6.74 -22.05
C GLN A 114 -11.47 -5.97 -22.50
N LEU A 115 -12.60 -6.67 -22.62
CA LEU A 115 -13.93 -6.07 -22.69
C LEU A 115 -13.93 -4.85 -21.76
N ARG A 116 -14.22 -3.66 -22.31
CA ARG A 116 -14.12 -2.37 -21.60
C ARG A 116 -15.06 -2.34 -20.40
N ARG A 117 -14.60 -2.88 -19.27
CA ARG A 117 -15.33 -2.75 -18.01
C ARG A 117 -15.32 -1.29 -17.55
N PRO A 118 -16.30 -0.86 -16.76
CA PRO A 118 -16.25 0.45 -16.11
C PRO A 118 -14.95 0.60 -15.30
N ALA A 119 -14.30 1.76 -15.39
CA ALA A 119 -13.04 2.02 -14.71
C ALA A 119 -13.10 1.75 -13.19
N PHE A 120 -14.28 1.98 -12.59
CA PHE A 120 -14.55 1.67 -11.18
C PHE A 120 -14.38 0.17 -10.87
N VAL A 121 -14.97 -0.69 -11.71
CA VAL A 121 -14.91 -2.16 -11.54
C VAL A 121 -13.48 -2.65 -11.74
N ASP A 122 -12.78 -2.15 -12.75
CA ASP A 122 -11.39 -2.51 -12.99
C ASP A 122 -10.50 -2.10 -11.80
N GLY A 123 -10.67 -0.87 -11.29
CA GLY A 123 -9.97 -0.39 -10.11
C GLY A 123 -10.24 -1.24 -8.87
N PHE A 124 -11.51 -1.57 -8.62
CA PHE A 124 -11.91 -2.44 -7.51
C PHE A 124 -11.24 -3.82 -7.61
N LEU A 125 -11.30 -4.46 -8.78
CA LEU A 125 -10.72 -5.79 -8.99
C LEU A 125 -9.20 -5.79 -8.87
N VAL A 126 -8.53 -4.76 -9.40
CA VAL A 126 -7.07 -4.61 -9.27
C VAL A 126 -6.67 -4.49 -7.80
N GLN A 127 -7.39 -3.73 -6.99
CA GLN A 127 -7.04 -3.50 -5.60
C GLN A 127 -7.43 -4.68 -4.70
N ILE A 128 -8.58 -5.34 -4.94
CA ILE A 128 -8.99 -6.50 -4.14
C ILE A 128 -8.03 -7.69 -4.35
N ALA A 129 -7.50 -7.84 -5.56
CA ALA A 129 -6.51 -8.86 -5.91
C ALA A 129 -5.06 -8.39 -5.71
N ASN A 130 -4.83 -7.18 -5.22
CA ASN A 130 -3.50 -6.61 -5.09
C ASN A 130 -2.70 -7.32 -3.99
N PRO A 131 -1.61 -8.03 -4.31
CA PRO A 131 -0.81 -8.74 -3.30
C PRO A 131 -0.23 -7.79 -2.25
N LYS A 132 0.04 -6.52 -2.62
CA LYS A 132 0.50 -5.50 -1.68
C LYS A 132 -0.59 -5.16 -0.65
N ALA A 133 -1.86 -5.11 -1.06
CA ALA A 133 -2.99 -4.91 -0.14
C ALA A 133 -3.18 -6.13 0.78
N VAL A 134 -3.17 -7.34 0.22
CA VAL A 134 -3.26 -8.58 1.02
C VAL A 134 -2.21 -8.58 2.13
N LEU A 135 -0.95 -8.34 1.78
CA LEU A 135 0.16 -8.35 2.72
C LEU A 135 0.09 -7.18 3.71
N PHE A 136 -0.40 -6.01 3.28
CA PHE A 136 -0.65 -4.90 4.20
C PHE A 136 -1.63 -5.30 5.30
N PHE A 137 -2.77 -5.88 4.96
CA PHE A 137 -3.80 -6.24 5.94
C PHE A 137 -3.43 -7.44 6.79
N THR A 138 -2.66 -8.39 6.26
CA THR A 138 -2.29 -9.60 7.00
C THR A 138 -1.01 -9.46 7.81
N ALA A 139 -0.09 -8.60 7.40
CA ALA A 139 1.24 -8.56 7.98
C ALA A 139 1.70 -7.17 8.45
N VAL A 140 1.30 -6.10 7.78
CA VAL A 140 1.77 -4.74 8.10
C VAL A 140 0.86 -4.03 9.11
N LEU A 141 -0.46 -4.07 8.91
CA LEU A 141 -1.42 -3.38 9.77
C LEU A 141 -1.50 -3.95 11.21
N PRO A 142 -1.50 -5.29 11.43
CA PRO A 142 -1.69 -5.87 12.75
C PRO A 142 -0.74 -5.35 13.84
N PRO A 143 0.58 -5.19 13.60
CA PRO A 143 1.51 -4.68 14.63
C PRO A 143 1.20 -3.27 15.15
N PHE A 144 0.38 -2.50 14.45
CA PHE A 144 0.00 -1.14 14.83
C PHE A 144 -1.29 -1.07 15.67
N LEU A 145 -1.99 -2.20 15.80
CA LEU A 145 -3.20 -2.28 16.62
C LEU A 145 -2.84 -2.51 18.08
N ASP A 146 -3.43 -1.72 18.96
CA ASP A 146 -3.33 -1.88 20.40
C ASP A 146 -4.44 -2.83 20.85
N ILE A 147 -4.04 -3.99 21.41
CA ILE A 147 -4.96 -5.04 21.85
C ILE A 147 -5.79 -4.64 23.06
N ASP A 148 -5.29 -3.69 23.86
CA ASP A 148 -5.95 -3.21 25.08
C ASP A 148 -7.01 -2.13 24.78
N ARG A 149 -7.17 -1.75 23.50
CA ARG A 149 -8.12 -0.72 23.05
C ARG A 149 -9.13 -1.28 22.05
N PRO A 150 -10.34 -0.71 21.98
CA PRO A 150 -11.33 -1.11 20.98
C PRO A 150 -10.78 -1.04 19.55
N ALA A 151 -10.90 -2.13 18.79
CA ALA A 151 -10.33 -2.22 17.45
C ALA A 151 -11.02 -1.28 16.43
N ALA A 152 -12.35 -1.12 16.52
CA ALA A 152 -13.10 -0.35 15.53
C ALA A 152 -12.63 1.12 15.38
N PRO A 153 -12.47 1.93 16.45
CA PRO A 153 -11.98 3.29 16.29
C PRO A 153 -10.53 3.37 15.81
N GLN A 154 -9.69 2.38 16.15
CA GLN A 154 -8.33 2.30 15.63
C GLN A 154 -8.34 2.04 14.12
N LEU A 155 -9.08 1.02 13.67
CA LEU A 155 -9.23 0.68 12.25
C LEU A 155 -9.85 1.84 11.45
N ALA A 156 -10.81 2.58 12.02
CA ALA A 156 -11.37 3.76 11.36
C ALA A 156 -10.31 4.85 11.14
N LEU A 157 -9.45 5.10 12.12
CA LEU A 157 -8.37 6.07 12.02
C LEU A 157 -7.31 5.63 10.99
N PHE A 158 -6.91 4.36 11.01
CA PHE A 158 -6.01 3.78 10.02
C PHE A 158 -6.61 3.80 8.61
N ALA A 159 -7.90 3.46 8.47
CA ALA A 159 -8.61 3.52 7.19
C ALA A 159 -8.61 4.94 6.60
N ALA A 160 -8.89 5.95 7.42
CA ALA A 160 -8.86 7.35 6.96
C ALA A 160 -7.48 7.75 6.44
N ALA A 161 -6.40 7.37 7.15
CA ALA A 161 -5.03 7.64 6.72
C ALA A 161 -4.67 6.91 5.42
N VAL A 162 -4.97 5.60 5.34
CA VAL A 162 -4.68 4.76 4.16
C VAL A 162 -5.41 5.28 2.93
N ILE A 163 -6.73 5.49 3.04
CA ILE A 163 -7.56 5.99 1.95
C ILE A 163 -7.09 7.38 1.50
N GLY A 164 -6.79 8.28 2.44
CA GLY A 164 -6.27 9.60 2.11
C GLY A 164 -4.97 9.52 1.30
N MET A 165 -4.02 8.71 1.74
CA MET A 165 -2.74 8.52 1.04
C MET A 165 -2.92 7.81 -0.30
N ASP A 166 -3.78 6.79 -0.38
CA ASP A 166 -4.07 6.06 -1.61
C ASP A 166 -4.74 6.98 -2.65
N VAL A 167 -5.74 7.76 -2.25
CA VAL A 167 -6.39 8.74 -3.14
C VAL A 167 -5.37 9.72 -3.70
N LEU A 168 -4.50 10.26 -2.85
CA LEU A 168 -3.48 11.24 -3.28
C LEU A 168 -2.47 10.59 -4.22
N THR A 169 -1.89 9.46 -3.84
CA THR A 169 -0.80 8.84 -4.60
C THR A 169 -1.30 8.20 -5.90
N MET A 170 -2.37 7.41 -5.86
CA MET A 170 -2.92 6.77 -7.05
C MET A 170 -3.45 7.79 -8.06
N SER A 171 -4.07 8.89 -7.58
CA SER A 171 -4.46 9.99 -8.45
C SER A 171 -3.24 10.70 -9.04
N ALA A 172 -2.21 10.99 -8.24
CA ALA A 172 -0.98 11.60 -8.72
C ALA A 172 -0.30 10.74 -9.79
N TYR A 173 -0.20 9.43 -9.55
CA TYR A 173 0.32 8.48 -10.54
C TYR A 173 -0.49 8.50 -11.85
N GLY A 174 -1.82 8.37 -11.75
CA GLY A 174 -2.69 8.33 -12.92
C GLY A 174 -2.74 9.65 -13.68
N LEU A 175 -2.84 10.78 -12.98
CA LEU A 175 -2.90 12.12 -13.60
C LEU A 175 -1.55 12.54 -14.20
N SER A 176 -0.43 12.07 -13.62
CA SER A 176 0.92 12.33 -14.12
C SER A 176 1.44 11.23 -15.04
N GLY A 177 0.62 10.25 -15.42
CA GLY A 177 0.99 8.97 -16.03
C GLY A 177 2.08 9.09 -17.10
N ALA A 178 1.87 9.90 -18.13
CA ALA A 178 2.83 10.04 -19.24
C ALA A 178 4.17 10.69 -18.80
N VAL A 179 4.13 11.67 -17.88
CA VAL A 179 5.33 12.35 -17.38
C VAL A 179 6.12 11.42 -16.46
N LEU A 180 5.43 10.76 -15.54
CA LEU A 180 6.05 9.85 -14.59
C LEU A 180 6.64 8.62 -15.27
N ALA A 181 5.94 8.04 -16.25
CA ALA A 181 6.45 6.93 -17.04
C ALA A 181 7.78 7.31 -17.73
N ARG A 182 7.87 8.52 -18.31
CA ARG A 182 9.14 9.02 -18.87
C ARG A 182 10.24 9.16 -17.82
N ARG A 183 9.93 9.72 -16.66
CA ARG A 183 10.93 9.88 -15.57
C ARG A 183 11.40 8.55 -15.01
N MET A 184 10.51 7.59 -14.84
CA MET A 184 10.87 6.24 -14.40
C MET A 184 11.70 5.46 -15.43
N SER A 185 11.64 5.85 -16.71
CA SER A 185 12.51 5.32 -17.75
C SER A 185 13.95 5.87 -17.68
N GLU A 186 14.18 7.01 -16.98
CA GLU A 186 15.50 7.57 -16.75
C GLU A 186 16.26 6.75 -15.70
N PRO A 187 17.39 6.10 -16.00
CA PRO A 187 18.08 5.20 -15.06
C PRO A 187 18.52 5.89 -13.76
N ARG A 188 18.91 7.17 -13.85
CA ARG A 188 19.35 7.96 -12.67
C ARG A 188 18.18 8.22 -11.72
N PHE A 189 17.05 8.67 -12.26
CA PHE A 189 15.85 8.94 -11.45
C PHE A 189 15.32 7.66 -10.80
N ARG A 190 15.19 6.58 -11.58
CA ARG A 190 14.73 5.27 -11.09
C ARG A 190 15.63 4.75 -9.97
N ARG A 191 16.97 4.83 -10.12
CA ARG A 191 17.93 4.40 -9.09
C ARG A 191 17.78 5.23 -7.81
N ALA A 192 17.81 6.56 -7.92
CA ALA A 192 17.68 7.45 -6.76
C ALA A 192 16.35 7.22 -6.03
N PHE A 193 15.25 7.14 -6.76
CA PHE A 193 13.92 6.89 -6.22
C PHE A 193 13.81 5.52 -5.53
N GLY A 194 14.26 4.44 -6.20
CA GLY A 194 14.20 3.08 -5.65
C GLY A 194 15.09 2.89 -4.43
N VAL A 195 16.28 3.49 -4.41
CA VAL A 195 17.17 3.47 -3.23
C VAL A 195 16.54 4.26 -2.08
N PHE A 196 16.02 5.45 -2.32
CA PHE A 196 15.37 6.27 -1.30
C PHE A 196 14.17 5.54 -0.67
N VAL A 197 13.25 5.04 -1.48
CA VAL A 197 12.06 4.29 -1.02
C VAL A 197 12.47 3.02 -0.27
N GLY A 198 13.40 2.26 -0.84
CA GLY A 198 13.87 1.01 -0.24
C GLY A 198 14.54 1.23 1.13
N SER A 199 15.34 2.29 1.27
CA SER A 199 15.96 2.65 2.55
C SER A 199 14.93 3.01 3.61
N LEU A 200 13.91 3.79 3.26
CA LEU A 200 12.82 4.13 4.19
C LEU A 200 12.04 2.89 4.66
N LEU A 201 11.77 1.94 3.75
CA LEU A 201 11.10 0.68 4.11
C LEU A 201 11.97 -0.19 5.04
N LEU A 202 13.29 -0.25 4.81
CA LEU A 202 14.20 -0.97 5.72
C LEU A 202 14.24 -0.34 7.11
N ILE A 203 14.31 0.98 7.21
CA ILE A 203 14.23 1.69 8.49
C ILE A 203 12.91 1.37 9.19
N ALA A 204 11.79 1.42 8.47
CA ALA A 204 10.48 1.10 9.01
C ALA A 204 10.40 -0.35 9.52
N SER A 205 10.96 -1.31 8.78
CA SER A 205 11.03 -2.71 9.23
C SER A 205 11.77 -2.86 10.56
N VAL A 206 12.92 -2.20 10.69
CA VAL A 206 13.70 -2.21 11.96
C VAL A 206 12.89 -1.60 13.10
N LEU A 207 12.19 -0.48 12.85
CA LEU A 207 11.33 0.16 13.87
C LEU A 207 10.15 -0.74 14.30
N ILE A 208 9.57 -1.52 13.39
CA ILE A 208 8.52 -2.49 13.75
C ILE A 208 9.11 -3.58 14.65
N VAL A 209 10.24 -4.19 14.26
CA VAL A 209 10.87 -5.26 15.04
C VAL A 209 11.33 -4.78 16.42
N SER A 210 11.82 -3.56 16.53
CA SER A 210 12.28 -3.00 17.82
C SER A 210 11.16 -2.80 18.85
N ARG A 211 9.90 -2.96 18.45
CA ARG A 211 8.70 -2.81 19.29
C ARG A 211 8.02 -4.14 19.66
N LEU A 212 8.51 -5.27 19.14
CA LEU A 212 8.02 -6.63 19.41
C LEU A 212 8.73 -7.26 20.60
#